data_f61042cf1552d00cd6e3af1605c0ac8e
#
_entry.id   f61042cf1552d00cd6e3af1605c0ac8e
#
_cell.length_a   1.000
_cell.length_b   1.000
_cell.length_c   1.000
_cell.angle_alpha   90.00
_cell.angle_beta   90.00
_cell.angle_gamma   90.00
#
_symmetry.space_group_name_H-M   'P 1'
#
loop_
_entity.id
_entity.type
_entity.pdbx_description
1 polymer ?
#
loop_
_entity_poly.entity_id
_entity_poly.type
_entity_poly.pdbx_seq_one_letter_code
_entity_poly.pdbx_strand_id
1 'polypeptide(L)'
;EVAKWVTDALESSESKKWFYLATSNEDIPALKSGIASFDNQLKGINNKLVSYKFEEFTGESHYSLVGKAIPSAISSMFEIYRPISTKDYNEILLQTSISPTQYLTEKYESIEELYGLKRQISINDFMAVHNAIEKTRNWEAYKDLYKLAFDHYPGTMLGTFFEARHEEETGNPKKAMRMYQNAYGQKSIAFLDADYMLEKADAIKKDFGY
;
A
#
# COMPACT_ATOMS: atom_id res chain seq x y z
N GLU A 1 18.66 24.51 -22.32
CA GLU A 1 17.49 24.36 -23.21
C GLU A 1 16.77 23.00 -23.02
N VAL A 2 17.48 21.87 -23.15
CA VAL A 2 16.84 20.53 -23.02
C VAL A 2 16.16 20.33 -21.67
N ALA A 3 16.83 20.67 -20.57
CA ALA A 3 16.28 20.53 -19.23
C ALA A 3 14.95 21.29 -19.09
N LYS A 4 14.90 22.54 -19.55
CA LYS A 4 13.68 23.34 -19.52
C LYS A 4 12.55 22.74 -20.38
N TRP A 5 12.88 22.26 -21.55
CA TRP A 5 11.88 21.61 -22.42
C TRP A 5 11.29 20.36 -21.76
N VAL A 6 12.11 19.54 -21.10
CA VAL A 6 11.64 18.35 -20.37
C VAL A 6 10.77 18.73 -19.18
N THR A 7 11.17 19.72 -18.37
CA THR A 7 10.37 20.16 -17.22
C THR A 7 9.03 20.75 -17.65
N ASP A 8 9.01 21.61 -18.68
CA ASP A 8 7.77 22.19 -19.22
C ASP A 8 6.82 21.08 -19.74
N ALA A 9 7.36 20.06 -20.43
CA ALA A 9 6.59 18.92 -20.94
C ALA A 9 6.02 18.03 -19.82
N LEU A 10 6.78 17.83 -18.76
CA LEU A 10 6.32 17.06 -17.59
C LEU A 10 5.26 17.86 -16.81
N GLU A 11 5.47 19.16 -16.62
CA GLU A 11 4.55 20.01 -15.87
C GLU A 11 3.18 20.13 -16.55
N SER A 12 3.17 20.16 -17.90
CA SER A 12 1.95 20.21 -18.71
C SER A 12 1.36 18.83 -19.06
N SER A 13 1.93 17.74 -18.55
CA SER A 13 1.45 16.40 -18.91
C SER A 13 0.06 16.11 -18.35
N GLU A 14 -0.84 15.63 -19.23
CA GLU A 14 -2.21 15.19 -18.91
C GLU A 14 -2.30 13.68 -18.66
N SER A 15 -1.18 12.96 -18.71
CA SER A 15 -1.12 11.53 -18.46
C SER A 15 0.03 11.20 -17.51
N LYS A 16 -0.09 10.05 -16.82
CA LYS A 16 0.94 9.60 -15.89
C LYS A 16 2.28 9.45 -16.57
N LYS A 17 3.31 10.04 -15.98
CA LYS A 17 4.71 9.95 -16.41
C LYS A 17 5.60 9.50 -15.28
N TRP A 18 6.56 8.67 -15.61
CA TRP A 18 7.68 8.35 -14.73
C TRP A 18 8.94 8.94 -15.33
N PHE A 19 9.64 9.70 -14.53
CA PHE A 19 10.94 10.24 -14.90
C PHE A 19 11.98 9.80 -13.89
N TYR A 20 12.99 9.11 -14.38
CA TYR A 20 14.07 8.60 -13.54
C TYR A 20 15.38 9.23 -14.01
N LEU A 21 16.09 9.86 -13.08
CA LEU A 21 17.40 10.46 -13.30
C LEU A 21 18.42 9.74 -12.42
N ALA A 22 19.51 9.28 -13.03
CA ALA A 22 20.59 8.61 -12.32
C ALA A 22 21.93 9.27 -12.60
N THR A 23 22.80 9.22 -11.62
CA THR A 23 24.21 9.61 -11.72
C THR A 23 25.07 8.71 -10.83
N SER A 24 26.37 8.94 -10.81
CA SER A 24 27.31 8.27 -9.92
C SER A 24 28.37 9.24 -9.41
N ASN A 25 28.97 8.91 -8.27
CA ASN A 25 30.11 9.66 -7.75
C ASN A 25 31.34 9.60 -8.69
N GLU A 26 31.44 8.59 -9.56
CA GLU A 26 32.50 8.44 -10.58
C GLU A 26 32.02 8.79 -12.01
N ASP A 27 30.87 9.46 -12.13
CA ASP A 27 30.36 9.94 -13.41
C ASP A 27 31.27 11.06 -14.00
N ILE A 28 31.05 11.36 -15.28
CA ILE A 28 31.80 12.39 -16.02
C ILE A 28 31.73 13.73 -15.26
N PRO A 29 32.85 14.29 -14.78
CA PRO A 29 32.84 15.50 -13.94
C PRO A 29 32.13 16.69 -14.58
N ALA A 30 32.22 16.85 -15.90
CA ALA A 30 31.57 17.95 -16.62
C ALA A 30 30.03 17.86 -16.62
N LEU A 31 29.45 16.68 -16.38
CA LEU A 31 28.01 16.49 -16.34
C LEU A 31 27.40 16.73 -14.96
N LYS A 32 28.18 16.60 -13.88
CA LYS A 32 27.67 16.65 -12.50
C LYS A 32 26.90 17.92 -12.16
N SER A 33 27.40 19.10 -12.53
CA SER A 33 26.70 20.36 -12.25
C SER A 33 25.38 20.48 -13.04
N GLY A 34 25.37 19.98 -14.28
CA GLY A 34 24.18 19.95 -15.12
C GLY A 34 23.13 19.00 -14.56
N ILE A 35 23.54 17.79 -14.13
CA ILE A 35 22.65 16.80 -13.51
C ILE A 35 22.04 17.34 -12.19
N ALA A 36 22.85 17.94 -11.33
CA ALA A 36 22.38 18.54 -10.07
C ALA A 36 21.38 19.68 -10.33
N SER A 37 21.66 20.55 -11.32
CA SER A 37 20.74 21.61 -11.71
C SER A 37 19.41 21.05 -12.25
N PHE A 38 19.47 19.99 -13.05
CA PHE A 38 18.31 19.35 -13.61
C PHE A 38 17.48 18.61 -12.55
N ASP A 39 18.13 17.91 -11.61
CA ASP A 39 17.47 17.30 -10.45
C ASP A 39 16.65 18.33 -9.66
N ASN A 40 17.27 19.51 -9.37
CA ASN A 40 16.56 20.58 -8.67
C ASN A 40 15.34 21.10 -9.44
N GLN A 41 15.42 21.21 -10.77
CA GLN A 41 14.28 21.61 -11.59
C GLN A 41 13.18 20.56 -11.57
N LEU A 42 13.52 19.28 -11.68
CA LEU A 42 12.56 18.16 -11.66
C LEU A 42 11.85 18.03 -10.30
N LYS A 43 12.55 18.28 -9.21
CA LYS A 43 11.96 18.33 -7.86
C LYS A 43 10.96 19.48 -7.67
N GLY A 44 11.08 20.52 -8.48
CA GLY A 44 10.16 21.68 -8.47
C GLY A 44 8.85 21.46 -9.22
N ILE A 45 8.71 20.36 -9.98
CA ILE A 45 7.50 20.06 -10.76
C ILE A 45 6.33 19.79 -9.81
N ASN A 46 5.23 20.54 -9.99
CA ASN A 46 4.00 20.40 -9.20
C ASN A 46 2.87 19.76 -10.03
N ASN A 47 3.13 18.59 -10.59
CA ASN A 47 2.14 17.81 -11.32
C ASN A 47 2.01 16.42 -10.69
N LYS A 48 0.84 16.10 -10.10
CA LYS A 48 0.55 14.81 -9.45
C LYS A 48 0.64 13.61 -10.40
N LEU A 49 0.55 13.85 -11.71
CA LEU A 49 0.70 12.82 -12.73
C LEU A 49 2.16 12.49 -13.03
N VAL A 50 3.13 13.22 -12.45
CA VAL A 50 4.55 12.97 -12.63
C VAL A 50 5.13 12.30 -11.40
N SER A 51 5.68 11.10 -11.57
CA SER A 51 6.51 10.44 -10.57
C SER A 51 7.97 10.65 -10.94
N TYR A 52 8.69 11.41 -10.12
CA TYR A 52 10.12 11.65 -10.30
C TYR A 52 10.93 10.91 -9.24
N LYS A 53 12.01 10.25 -9.68
CA LYS A 53 13.01 9.66 -8.77
C LYS A 53 14.41 10.01 -9.25
N PHE A 54 15.24 10.48 -8.30
CA PHE A 54 16.67 10.66 -8.47
C PHE A 54 17.43 9.60 -7.68
N GLU A 55 18.49 9.05 -8.26
CA GLU A 55 19.36 8.09 -7.59
C GLU A 55 20.82 8.33 -7.93
N GLU A 56 21.66 8.40 -6.91
CA GLU A 56 23.11 8.49 -7.06
C GLU A 56 23.75 7.16 -6.65
N PHE A 57 24.47 6.56 -7.58
CA PHE A 57 25.20 5.30 -7.37
C PHE A 57 26.65 5.55 -6.95
N THR A 58 27.26 4.55 -6.33
CA THR A 58 28.64 4.63 -5.90
C THR A 58 29.50 3.65 -6.70
N GLY A 59 30.65 4.11 -7.17
CA GLY A 59 31.65 3.27 -7.83
C GLY A 59 31.32 2.90 -9.28
N GLU A 60 30.34 3.58 -9.90
CA GLU A 60 29.97 3.35 -11.30
C GLU A 60 30.50 4.46 -12.19
N SER A 61 31.12 4.08 -13.30
CA SER A 61 31.42 5.02 -14.38
C SER A 61 30.14 5.42 -15.12
N HIS A 62 30.19 6.46 -15.92
CA HIS A 62 29.08 6.86 -16.80
C HIS A 62 28.50 5.70 -17.63
N TYR A 63 29.35 4.80 -18.11
CA TYR A 63 28.92 3.68 -18.94
C TYR A 63 28.44 2.47 -18.16
N SER A 64 29.05 2.14 -17.01
CA SER A 64 28.63 1.01 -16.18
C SER A 64 27.37 1.32 -15.40
N LEU A 65 27.08 2.60 -15.14
CA LEU A 65 25.87 3.09 -14.47
C LEU A 65 24.58 2.53 -15.08
N VAL A 66 24.53 2.39 -16.40
CA VAL A 66 23.35 1.90 -17.15
C VAL A 66 22.89 0.52 -16.64
N GLY A 67 23.86 -0.37 -16.33
CA GLY A 67 23.57 -1.72 -15.83
C GLY A 67 22.87 -1.74 -14.45
N LYS A 68 22.99 -0.68 -13.65
CA LYS A 68 22.32 -0.53 -12.36
C LYS A 68 21.10 0.39 -12.43
N ALA A 69 21.20 1.47 -13.17
CA ALA A 69 20.15 2.47 -13.27
C ALA A 69 18.87 1.93 -13.91
N ILE A 70 18.96 1.14 -14.98
CA ILE A 70 17.77 0.59 -15.65
C ILE A 70 16.98 -0.36 -14.74
N PRO A 71 17.56 -1.38 -14.09
CA PRO A 71 16.83 -2.22 -13.14
C PRO A 71 16.24 -1.43 -11.97
N SER A 72 16.94 -0.42 -11.45
CA SER A 72 16.44 0.44 -10.39
C SER A 72 15.25 1.29 -10.85
N ALA A 73 15.33 1.86 -12.06
CA ALA A 73 14.22 2.61 -12.65
C ALA A 73 12.96 1.74 -12.81
N ILE A 74 13.12 0.53 -13.37
CA ILE A 74 12.02 -0.43 -13.52
C ILE A 74 11.44 -0.79 -12.14
N SER A 75 12.30 -1.10 -11.17
CA SER A 75 11.86 -1.42 -9.80
C SER A 75 11.08 -0.27 -9.17
N SER A 76 11.49 0.97 -9.41
CA SER A 76 10.79 2.15 -8.88
C SER A 76 9.42 2.37 -9.51
N MET A 77 9.26 2.05 -10.78
CA MET A 77 7.95 2.12 -11.45
C MET A 77 6.94 1.16 -10.82
N PHE A 78 7.39 -0.02 -10.38
CA PHE A 78 6.52 -1.04 -9.79
C PHE A 78 6.51 -1.05 -8.26
N GLU A 79 7.08 -0.05 -7.61
CA GLU A 79 7.17 0.00 -6.13
C GLU A 79 5.80 -0.05 -5.45
N ILE A 80 4.80 0.60 -6.03
CA ILE A 80 3.43 0.61 -5.51
C ILE A 80 2.77 -0.78 -5.46
N TYR A 81 3.27 -1.74 -6.29
CA TYR A 81 2.79 -3.13 -6.28
C TYR A 81 3.28 -3.95 -5.08
N ARG A 82 4.30 -3.47 -4.37
CA ARG A 82 4.80 -4.17 -3.19
C ARG A 82 3.74 -4.20 -2.11
N PRO A 83 3.68 -5.27 -1.32
CA PRO A 83 2.90 -5.26 -0.09
C PRO A 83 3.27 -4.07 0.80
N ILE A 84 2.34 -3.64 1.64
CA ILE A 84 2.58 -2.59 2.61
C ILE A 84 3.86 -2.92 3.39
N SER A 85 4.85 -2.04 3.32
CA SER A 85 6.14 -2.26 3.94
C SER A 85 6.09 -2.01 5.46
N THR A 86 7.08 -2.52 6.20
CA THR A 86 7.23 -2.18 7.62
C THR A 86 7.37 -0.67 7.84
N LYS A 87 7.97 0.03 6.89
CA LYS A 87 8.08 1.50 6.93
C LYS A 87 6.70 2.15 6.82
N ASP A 88 5.92 1.80 5.78
CA ASP A 88 4.58 2.36 5.57
C ASP A 88 3.65 2.01 6.74
N TYR A 89 3.77 0.80 7.28
CA TYR A 89 3.03 0.39 8.47
C TYR A 89 3.31 1.31 9.66
N ASN A 90 4.59 1.56 9.97
CA ASN A 90 4.97 2.37 11.13
C ASN A 90 4.75 3.87 10.93
N GLU A 91 5.03 4.38 9.73
CA GLU A 91 5.02 5.83 9.45
C GLU A 91 3.66 6.35 8.98
N ILE A 92 2.80 5.47 8.43
CA ILE A 92 1.50 5.85 7.87
C ILE A 92 0.36 5.17 8.63
N LEU A 93 0.30 3.83 8.63
CA LEU A 93 -0.87 3.12 9.17
C LEU A 93 -1.04 3.29 10.68
N LEU A 94 0.05 3.45 11.43
CA LEU A 94 -0.01 3.71 12.87
C LEU A 94 -0.21 5.19 13.22
N GLN A 95 -0.23 6.08 12.23
CA GLN A 95 -0.54 7.49 12.48
C GLN A 95 -2.06 7.70 12.53
N THR A 96 -2.50 8.57 13.43
CA THR A 96 -3.94 8.84 13.61
C THR A 96 -4.54 9.81 12.59
N SER A 97 -3.71 10.38 11.72
CA SER A 97 -4.13 11.40 10.74
C SER A 97 -4.85 10.82 9.52
N ILE A 98 -4.65 9.53 9.20
CA ILE A 98 -5.26 8.86 8.04
C ILE A 98 -5.85 7.54 8.52
N SER A 99 -7.07 7.20 8.05
CA SER A 99 -7.63 5.88 8.28
C SER A 99 -6.79 4.81 7.59
N PRO A 100 -6.37 3.72 8.29
CA PRO A 100 -5.64 2.62 7.66
C PRO A 100 -6.36 2.03 6.45
N THR A 101 -7.68 1.99 6.48
CA THR A 101 -8.50 1.48 5.37
C THR A 101 -8.52 2.45 4.19
N GLN A 102 -8.54 3.77 4.45
CA GLN A 102 -8.43 4.78 3.40
C GLN A 102 -7.09 4.66 2.66
N TYR A 103 -5.99 4.52 3.38
CA TYR A 103 -4.68 4.27 2.76
C TYR A 103 -4.68 3.05 1.85
N LEU A 104 -5.32 1.94 2.30
CA LEU A 104 -5.45 0.73 1.51
C LEU A 104 -6.21 0.98 0.20
N THR A 105 -7.33 1.67 0.28
CA THR A 105 -8.16 2.03 -0.88
C THR A 105 -7.37 2.88 -1.87
N GLU A 106 -6.78 3.99 -1.40
CA GLU A 106 -6.01 4.91 -2.22
C GLU A 106 -4.81 4.23 -2.91
N LYS A 107 -4.15 3.30 -2.22
CA LYS A 107 -3.06 2.50 -2.81
C LYS A 107 -3.53 1.71 -4.02
N TYR A 108 -4.67 1.01 -3.91
CA TYR A 108 -5.16 0.15 -5.00
C TYR A 108 -5.85 0.94 -6.11
N GLU A 109 -6.51 2.04 -5.81
CA GLU A 109 -6.99 3.01 -6.79
C GLU A 109 -5.82 3.60 -7.59
N SER A 110 -4.73 3.99 -6.93
CA SER A 110 -3.52 4.46 -7.60
C SER A 110 -2.90 3.41 -8.52
N ILE A 111 -2.94 2.12 -8.16
CA ILE A 111 -2.49 1.03 -9.05
C ILE A 111 -3.38 0.97 -10.29
N GLU A 112 -4.70 1.06 -10.13
CA GLU A 112 -5.65 1.05 -11.25
C GLU A 112 -5.45 2.26 -12.17
N GLU A 113 -5.31 3.45 -11.60
CA GLU A 113 -5.07 4.69 -12.37
C GLU A 113 -3.73 4.65 -13.12
N LEU A 114 -2.68 4.12 -12.49
CA LEU A 114 -1.34 4.10 -13.07
C LEU A 114 -1.18 3.10 -14.21
N TYR A 115 -1.84 1.95 -14.12
CA TYR A 115 -1.58 0.82 -15.00
C TYR A 115 -2.82 0.36 -15.77
N GLY A 116 -4.00 0.94 -15.51
CA GLY A 116 -5.26 0.52 -16.13
C GLY A 116 -5.71 -0.87 -15.74
N LEU A 117 -5.21 -1.42 -14.62
CA LEU A 117 -5.46 -2.77 -14.17
C LEU A 117 -6.09 -2.76 -12.77
N LYS A 118 -7.37 -3.14 -12.69
CA LYS A 118 -8.01 -3.38 -11.41
C LYS A 118 -7.41 -4.62 -10.75
N ARG A 119 -6.69 -4.43 -9.65
CA ARG A 119 -6.04 -5.51 -8.91
C ARG A 119 -6.83 -5.86 -7.67
N GLN A 120 -6.92 -7.16 -7.39
CA GLN A 120 -7.42 -7.64 -6.11
C GLN A 120 -6.47 -7.22 -4.98
N ILE A 121 -7.02 -6.66 -3.90
CA ILE A 121 -6.25 -6.30 -2.71
C ILE A 121 -5.60 -7.57 -2.14
N SER A 122 -4.30 -7.52 -1.85
CA SER A 122 -3.60 -8.68 -1.32
C SER A 122 -4.02 -8.99 0.13
N ILE A 123 -4.04 -10.28 0.48
CA ILE A 123 -4.31 -10.69 1.87
C ILE A 123 -3.31 -10.06 2.84
N ASN A 124 -2.04 -9.96 2.45
CA ASN A 124 -1.02 -9.34 3.29
C ASN A 124 -1.32 -7.87 3.60
N ASP A 125 -1.85 -7.13 2.63
CA ASP A 125 -2.22 -5.72 2.83
C ASP A 125 -3.48 -5.61 3.70
N PHE A 126 -4.48 -6.50 3.53
CA PHE A 126 -5.60 -6.60 4.47
C PHE A 126 -5.13 -6.86 5.91
N MET A 127 -4.18 -7.77 6.09
CA MET A 127 -3.66 -8.10 7.42
C MET A 127 -2.81 -6.98 8.02
N ALA A 128 -2.07 -6.23 7.20
CA ALA A 128 -1.35 -5.06 7.68
C ALA A 128 -2.32 -3.99 8.22
N VAL A 129 -3.42 -3.73 7.51
CA VAL A 129 -4.46 -2.80 7.95
C VAL A 129 -5.18 -3.33 9.19
N HIS A 130 -5.54 -4.61 9.23
CA HIS A 130 -6.11 -5.24 10.43
C HIS A 130 -5.21 -5.03 11.65
N ASN A 131 -3.92 -5.35 11.55
CA ASN A 131 -2.97 -5.20 12.64
C ASN A 131 -2.82 -3.73 13.08
N ALA A 132 -2.91 -2.78 12.15
CA ALA A 132 -2.88 -1.36 12.49
C ALA A 132 -4.15 -0.93 13.24
N ILE A 133 -5.33 -1.38 12.82
CA ILE A 133 -6.59 -1.13 13.52
C ILE A 133 -6.54 -1.68 14.96
N GLU A 134 -6.09 -2.93 15.12
CA GLU A 134 -5.94 -3.55 16.46
C GLU A 134 -4.99 -2.74 17.35
N LYS A 135 -3.84 -2.34 16.81
CA LYS A 135 -2.81 -1.62 17.56
C LYS A 135 -3.22 -0.20 17.93
N THR A 136 -3.93 0.49 17.04
CA THR A 136 -4.40 1.86 17.27
C THR A 136 -5.77 1.93 17.95
N ARG A 137 -6.47 0.79 18.04
CA ARG A 137 -7.87 0.68 18.52
C ARG A 137 -8.84 1.55 17.72
N ASN A 138 -8.57 1.75 16.44
CA ASN A 138 -9.46 2.48 15.54
C ASN A 138 -10.57 1.56 15.00
N TRP A 139 -11.43 1.07 15.89
CA TRP A 139 -12.43 0.04 15.60
C TRP A 139 -13.40 0.41 14.47
N GLU A 140 -13.69 1.69 14.31
CA GLU A 140 -14.55 2.19 13.23
C GLU A 140 -13.99 1.91 11.82
N ALA A 141 -12.67 1.87 11.69
CA ALA A 141 -12.03 1.57 10.40
C ALA A 141 -12.34 0.14 9.88
N TYR A 142 -12.78 -0.77 10.75
CA TYR A 142 -13.26 -2.08 10.31
C TYR A 142 -14.49 -2.01 9.41
N LYS A 143 -15.34 -0.97 9.54
CA LYS A 143 -16.56 -0.84 8.71
C LYS A 143 -16.25 -0.80 7.21
N ASP A 144 -15.18 -0.15 6.82
CA ASP A 144 -14.79 -0.11 5.44
C ASP A 144 -13.90 -1.31 5.07
N LEU A 145 -13.10 -1.81 6.02
CA LEU A 145 -12.25 -2.97 5.79
C LEU A 145 -13.06 -4.24 5.47
N TYR A 146 -14.14 -4.53 6.23
CA TYR A 146 -14.95 -5.71 5.94
C TYR A 146 -15.73 -5.59 4.63
N LYS A 147 -16.19 -4.39 4.24
CA LYS A 147 -16.81 -4.17 2.92
C LYS A 147 -15.85 -4.49 1.80
N LEU A 148 -14.63 -3.94 1.85
CA LEU A 148 -13.58 -4.25 0.88
C LEU A 148 -13.27 -5.76 0.84
N ALA A 149 -13.24 -6.41 2.01
CA ALA A 149 -12.98 -7.85 2.08
C ALA A 149 -14.12 -8.67 1.45
N PHE A 150 -15.38 -8.31 1.63
CA PHE A 150 -16.51 -8.94 0.96
C PHE A 150 -16.46 -8.74 -0.56
N ASP A 151 -16.08 -7.55 -1.02
CA ASP A 151 -15.99 -7.23 -2.46
C ASP A 151 -14.84 -7.98 -3.14
N HIS A 152 -13.68 -8.04 -2.50
CA HIS A 152 -12.50 -8.67 -3.08
C HIS A 152 -12.42 -10.18 -2.89
N TYR A 153 -13.02 -10.70 -1.82
CA TYR A 153 -12.98 -12.13 -1.44
C TYR A 153 -14.37 -12.66 -1.07
N PRO A 154 -15.34 -12.60 -2.00
CA PRO A 154 -16.71 -13.04 -1.72
C PRO A 154 -16.76 -14.52 -1.35
N GLY A 155 -17.59 -14.85 -0.35
CA GLY A 155 -17.80 -16.23 0.10
C GLY A 155 -16.65 -16.80 0.94
N THR A 156 -15.65 -16.02 1.28
CA THR A 156 -14.58 -16.40 2.20
C THR A 156 -14.82 -15.86 3.61
N MET A 157 -14.11 -16.40 4.58
CA MET A 157 -14.17 -15.97 6.00
C MET A 157 -13.66 -14.55 6.24
N LEU A 158 -12.93 -13.92 5.29
CA LEU A 158 -12.20 -12.68 5.52
C LEU A 158 -13.12 -11.52 5.91
N GLY A 159 -14.17 -11.27 5.13
CA GLY A 159 -15.12 -10.18 5.42
C GLY A 159 -15.86 -10.42 6.73
N THR A 160 -16.33 -11.65 6.95
CA THR A 160 -17.03 -12.02 8.18
C THR A 160 -16.14 -11.90 9.42
N PHE A 161 -14.85 -12.23 9.29
CA PHE A 161 -13.88 -12.05 10.37
C PHE A 161 -13.74 -10.58 10.77
N PHE A 162 -13.52 -9.69 9.81
CA PHE A 162 -13.37 -8.26 10.11
C PHE A 162 -14.67 -7.63 10.63
N GLU A 163 -15.83 -8.05 10.10
CA GLU A 163 -17.11 -7.57 10.62
C GLU A 163 -17.35 -8.05 12.06
N ALA A 164 -17.04 -9.32 12.34
CA ALA A 164 -17.16 -9.86 13.70
C ALA A 164 -16.20 -9.14 14.68
N ARG A 165 -14.95 -8.84 14.25
CA ARG A 165 -14.01 -8.04 15.06
C ARG A 165 -14.57 -6.64 15.36
N HIS A 166 -15.17 -5.99 14.37
CA HIS A 166 -15.84 -4.71 14.62
C HIS A 166 -16.91 -4.83 15.69
N GLU A 167 -17.82 -5.79 15.58
CA GLU A 167 -18.92 -5.98 16.54
C GLU A 167 -18.40 -6.34 17.94
N GLU A 168 -17.35 -7.18 18.01
CA GLU A 168 -16.72 -7.56 19.27
C GLU A 168 -16.17 -6.33 20.01
N GLU A 169 -15.40 -5.50 19.33
CA GLU A 169 -14.71 -4.35 19.92
C GLU A 169 -15.64 -3.13 20.16
N THR A 170 -16.78 -3.07 19.47
CA THR A 170 -17.76 -2.00 19.64
C THR A 170 -18.91 -2.35 20.59
N GLY A 171 -18.77 -3.43 21.37
CA GLY A 171 -19.68 -3.74 22.47
C GLY A 171 -20.84 -4.66 22.11
N ASN A 172 -20.76 -5.37 20.99
CA ASN A 172 -21.75 -6.34 20.53
C ASN A 172 -21.24 -7.79 20.53
N PRO A 173 -20.61 -8.30 21.62
CA PRO A 173 -19.92 -9.58 21.62
C PRO A 173 -20.82 -10.76 21.26
N LYS A 174 -22.10 -10.73 21.66
CA LYS A 174 -23.05 -11.79 21.31
C LYS A 174 -23.33 -11.85 19.80
N LYS A 175 -23.33 -10.70 19.11
CA LYS A 175 -23.45 -10.65 17.65
C LYS A 175 -22.17 -11.18 16.99
N ALA A 176 -21.01 -10.74 17.46
CA ALA A 176 -19.71 -11.21 16.99
C ALA A 176 -19.58 -12.74 17.12
N MET A 177 -19.91 -13.30 18.27
CA MET A 177 -19.90 -14.75 18.52
C MET A 177 -20.71 -15.51 17.47
N ARG A 178 -21.95 -15.04 17.18
CA ARG A 178 -22.81 -15.69 16.17
C ARG A 178 -22.23 -15.58 14.78
N MET A 179 -21.58 -14.47 14.45
CA MET A 179 -20.94 -14.28 13.16
C MET A 179 -19.75 -15.22 12.97
N TYR A 180 -18.91 -15.39 14.00
CA TYR A 180 -17.82 -16.39 13.96
C TYR A 180 -18.36 -17.81 13.78
N GLN A 181 -19.42 -18.18 14.51
CA GLN A 181 -20.08 -19.50 14.35
C GLN A 181 -20.62 -19.71 12.94
N ASN A 182 -21.30 -18.70 12.36
CA ASN A 182 -21.90 -18.79 11.05
C ASN A 182 -20.86 -18.83 9.90
N ALA A 183 -19.65 -18.40 10.16
CA ALA A 183 -18.55 -18.46 9.18
C ALA A 183 -18.12 -19.88 8.83
N TYR A 184 -18.52 -20.90 9.60
CA TYR A 184 -18.18 -22.32 9.36
C TYR A 184 -18.50 -22.80 7.93
N GLY A 185 -19.54 -22.27 7.30
CA GLY A 185 -19.92 -22.61 5.92
C GLY A 185 -19.17 -21.86 4.82
N GLN A 186 -18.28 -20.95 5.19
CA GLN A 186 -17.51 -20.13 4.24
C GLN A 186 -16.17 -20.78 3.91
N LYS A 187 -15.56 -20.32 2.81
CA LYS A 187 -14.23 -20.80 2.41
C LYS A 187 -13.16 -20.25 3.32
N SER A 188 -12.27 -21.13 3.77
CA SER A 188 -11.06 -20.75 4.49
C SER A 188 -10.16 -19.86 3.62
N ILE A 189 -9.47 -18.91 4.24
CA ILE A 189 -8.54 -18.02 3.57
C ILE A 189 -7.41 -17.58 4.51
N ALA A 190 -6.18 -17.68 4.06
CA ALA A 190 -4.98 -17.47 4.88
C ALA A 190 -5.01 -18.33 6.15
N PHE A 191 -4.91 -17.71 7.33
CA PHE A 191 -5.00 -18.41 8.62
C PHE A 191 -6.45 -18.57 9.13
N LEU A 192 -7.42 -17.98 8.42
CA LEU A 192 -8.83 -18.06 8.81
C LEU A 192 -9.41 -19.37 8.30
N ASP A 193 -9.67 -20.27 9.21
CA ASP A 193 -10.36 -21.55 9.00
C ASP A 193 -11.50 -21.73 10.03
N ALA A 194 -12.21 -22.82 9.90
CA ALA A 194 -13.36 -23.11 10.74
C ALA A 194 -12.96 -23.22 12.22
N ASP A 195 -11.83 -23.84 12.52
CA ASP A 195 -11.38 -24.06 13.88
C ASP A 195 -11.01 -22.74 14.54
N TYR A 196 -10.28 -21.86 13.84
CA TYR A 196 -9.96 -20.52 14.31
C TYR A 196 -11.21 -19.66 14.60
N MET A 197 -12.19 -19.70 13.69
CA MET A 197 -13.44 -18.96 13.87
C MET A 197 -14.25 -19.49 15.07
N LEU A 198 -14.28 -20.80 15.28
CA LEU A 198 -14.96 -21.41 16.44
C LEU A 198 -14.21 -21.07 17.74
N GLU A 199 -12.89 -21.09 17.74
CA GLU A 199 -12.07 -20.68 18.91
C GLU A 199 -12.39 -19.25 19.32
N LYS A 200 -12.54 -18.30 18.36
CA LYS A 200 -12.97 -16.94 18.63
C LYS A 200 -14.37 -16.87 19.24
N ALA A 201 -15.31 -17.65 18.73
CA ALA A 201 -16.67 -17.70 19.29
C ALA A 201 -16.68 -18.26 20.71
N ASP A 202 -15.90 -19.30 20.99
CA ASP A 202 -15.83 -19.92 22.32
C ASP A 202 -15.12 -19.02 23.33
N ALA A 203 -14.12 -18.24 22.91
CA ALA A 203 -13.49 -17.23 23.75
C ALA A 203 -14.51 -16.19 24.23
N ILE A 204 -15.31 -15.62 23.32
CA ILE A 204 -16.38 -14.68 23.67
C ILE A 204 -17.40 -15.33 24.60
N LYS A 205 -17.81 -16.56 24.32
CA LYS A 205 -18.75 -17.31 25.15
C LYS A 205 -18.25 -17.46 26.60
N LYS A 206 -16.98 -17.77 26.75
CA LYS A 206 -16.32 -17.93 28.05
C LYS A 206 -16.24 -16.61 28.80
N ASP A 207 -15.84 -15.53 28.12
CA ASP A 207 -15.58 -14.24 28.75
C ASP A 207 -16.88 -13.54 29.19
N PHE A 208 -17.97 -13.74 28.47
CA PHE A 208 -19.27 -13.11 28.74
C PHE A 208 -20.31 -14.05 29.33
N GLY A 209 -20.03 -15.34 29.55
CA GLY A 209 -20.92 -16.28 30.18
C GLY A 209 -22.16 -16.66 29.36
N TYR A 210 -22.05 -16.73 28.03
CA TYR A 210 -23.16 -17.07 27.13
C TYR A 210 -23.38 -18.58 27.02
#